data_f1d4c44225eee4801d00377692865740
#
_entry.id   f1d4c44225eee4801d00377692865740
#
_cell.length_a   1.000
_cell.length_b   1.000
_cell.length_c   1.000
_cell.angle_alpha   90.00
_cell.angle_beta   90.00
_cell.angle_gamma   90.00
#
_symmetry.space_group_name_H-M   'P 1'
#
loop_
_entity.id
_entity.type
_entity.pdbx_description
1 polymer ?
#
loop_
_entity_poly.entity_id
_entity_poly.type
_entity_poly.pdbx_seq_one_letter_code
_entity_poly.pdbx_strand_id
1 'polypeptide(L)'
;MRTPALLLALLACIPLTAAQPNVLLIMVDDMGWADLGCYGSEIPTPNLDALAQKGVRFTQFYNTARCSTTRASLLTGLYPHQAGMGHLDGMRLPESRGTHGRLHDRAVTIAQVLGTAGYHTSMVGKWHLGQQSGTTPWNKGFQRSTTTRFGELYFPNEKHKPGTEFVYLDGQETPAASPKVGPGEWYSTFMFTDWALKFVDDAKQQQKPFFLYFAHGAPHFPLKAPAEVIAKYRGKYKAGWDKLRAARHAKQLEMGLVDPKWPLSPRPEEVAAWDSLSPADQDRFDHMMATYAAMLDCVDQSVGRMVAGLKERGMLDDTLILFLSDNGGNAEGGPRGITQGDEIGSANSHVFLGMSWATLNNTPFRRYKHFTHEGGISSPLIAHWPKGIPAERHGKLEPQPAHLIDVMATAVDLSGATYPATFAGHRILPMEGISLRPAFAGTPLHRVKPIFWEHEGNRAVRSGPWKAVMKLKGEWELYNIDEDRTEQHDLIGINKAVASLLIRQWNDWAATSFVDPWTGPARNNWGEEPRPGKKAKK
;
A
#
# COMPACT_ATOMS: atom_id res chain seq x y z
N MET A 1 65.10 46.74 -5.07
CA MET A 1 64.67 45.34 -4.84
C MET A 1 63.15 45.33 -4.56
N ARG A 2 62.38 44.82 -5.50
CA ARG A 2 60.90 44.75 -5.36
C ARG A 2 60.53 43.31 -5.05
N THR A 3 59.94 43.03 -3.88
CA THR A 3 59.44 41.75 -3.46
C THR A 3 58.06 41.46 -4.12
N PRO A 4 57.85 40.32 -4.73
CA PRO A 4 56.52 39.95 -5.23
C PRO A 4 55.63 39.42 -4.09
N ALA A 5 54.43 40.02 -3.96
CA ALA A 5 53.40 39.53 -3.08
C ALA A 5 52.75 38.29 -3.72
N LEU A 6 52.82 37.13 -3.04
CA LEU A 6 52.16 35.89 -3.41
C LEU A 6 50.68 35.98 -2.95
N LEU A 7 49.76 36.08 -3.88
CA LEU A 7 48.32 35.96 -3.60
C LEU A 7 47.96 34.48 -3.48
N LEU A 8 47.73 34.00 -2.25
CA LEU A 8 47.18 32.66 -1.99
C LEU A 8 45.67 32.72 -2.25
N ALA A 9 45.21 32.15 -3.36
CA ALA A 9 43.79 31.92 -3.60
C ALA A 9 43.33 30.72 -2.74
N LEU A 10 42.57 31.00 -1.68
CA LEU A 10 41.81 29.95 -0.94
C LEU A 10 40.67 29.45 -1.84
N LEU A 11 40.86 28.31 -2.49
CA LEU A 11 39.76 27.54 -3.03
C LEU A 11 38.95 27.00 -1.84
N ALA A 12 37.82 27.62 -1.55
CA ALA A 12 36.81 27.08 -0.67
C ALA A 12 36.25 25.79 -1.33
N CYS A 13 36.68 24.62 -0.86
CA CYS A 13 35.99 23.38 -1.15
C CYS A 13 34.58 23.49 -0.56
N ILE A 14 33.60 23.88 -1.36
CA ILE A 14 32.19 23.71 -1.04
C ILE A 14 31.98 22.19 -1.04
N PRO A 15 31.59 21.56 0.09
CA PRO A 15 31.24 20.15 0.06
C PRO A 15 30.09 19.98 -0.92
N LEU A 16 30.29 19.18 -1.96
CA LEU A 16 29.23 18.73 -2.84
C LEU A 16 28.32 17.86 -1.97
N THR A 17 27.36 18.47 -1.28
CA THR A 17 26.28 17.71 -0.67
C THR A 17 25.59 16.96 -1.80
N ALA A 18 25.61 15.64 -1.76
CA ALA A 18 24.86 14.83 -2.72
C ALA A 18 23.43 15.40 -2.79
N ALA A 19 22.99 15.73 -4.00
CA ALA A 19 21.68 16.36 -4.18
C ALA A 19 20.61 15.45 -3.57
N GLN A 20 19.79 16.01 -2.68
CA GLN A 20 18.70 15.31 -2.04
C GLN A 20 17.69 14.87 -3.11
N PRO A 21 17.36 13.57 -3.26
CA PRO A 21 16.42 13.12 -4.28
C PRO A 21 15.01 13.58 -3.95
N ASN A 22 14.20 13.81 -4.97
CA ASN A 22 12.75 13.86 -4.79
C ASN A 22 12.23 12.48 -4.41
N VAL A 23 11.13 12.43 -3.68
CA VAL A 23 10.46 11.19 -3.28
C VAL A 23 9.00 11.24 -3.70
N LEU A 24 8.62 10.37 -4.62
CA LEU A 24 7.24 10.11 -5.03
C LEU A 24 6.80 8.76 -4.47
N LEU A 25 5.94 8.79 -3.46
CA LEU A 25 5.38 7.60 -2.81
C LEU A 25 3.96 7.40 -3.32
N ILE A 26 3.75 6.39 -4.18
CA ILE A 26 2.45 6.06 -4.78
C ILE A 26 1.89 4.84 -4.06
N MET A 27 0.70 5.00 -3.49
CA MET A 27 -0.03 3.90 -2.85
C MET A 27 -1.39 3.72 -3.52
N VAL A 28 -1.77 2.46 -3.73
CA VAL A 28 -3.12 2.05 -4.16
C VAL A 28 -3.83 1.31 -3.03
N ASP A 29 -5.14 1.21 -3.09
CA ASP A 29 -6.02 0.70 -2.05
C ASP A 29 -6.71 -0.58 -2.48
N ASP A 30 -6.53 -1.68 -1.72
CA ASP A 30 -7.13 -2.99 -1.97
C ASP A 30 -6.61 -3.74 -3.22
N MET A 31 -5.43 -3.43 -3.72
CA MET A 31 -4.83 -4.17 -4.83
C MET A 31 -4.06 -5.40 -4.32
N GLY A 32 -4.33 -6.57 -4.87
CA GLY A 32 -3.62 -7.80 -4.54
C GLY A 32 -2.18 -7.84 -5.07
N TRP A 33 -1.38 -8.73 -4.51
CA TRP A 33 0.04 -8.89 -4.87
C TRP A 33 0.25 -9.25 -6.35
N ALA A 34 -0.70 -9.97 -6.94
CA ALA A 34 -0.61 -10.51 -8.29
C ALA A 34 -1.31 -9.66 -9.36
N ASP A 35 -1.70 -8.41 -9.09
CA ASP A 35 -2.58 -7.66 -10.00
C ASP A 35 -1.85 -6.79 -11.02
N LEU A 36 -0.52 -6.71 -10.97
CA LEU A 36 0.29 -5.99 -11.97
C LEU A 36 0.87 -6.93 -13.03
N GLY A 37 1.01 -6.48 -14.27
CA GLY A 37 1.63 -7.24 -15.35
C GLY A 37 3.01 -7.77 -14.96
N CYS A 38 3.85 -6.92 -14.35
CA CYS A 38 5.17 -7.28 -13.85
C CYS A 38 5.15 -8.18 -12.59
N TYR A 39 3.98 -8.50 -12.03
CA TYR A 39 3.77 -9.52 -10.98
C TYR A 39 2.90 -10.70 -11.46
N GLY A 40 2.73 -10.84 -12.77
CA GLY A 40 2.11 -12.03 -13.39
C GLY A 40 0.65 -11.85 -13.81
N SER A 41 0.04 -10.69 -13.61
CA SER A 41 -1.34 -10.43 -14.02
C SER A 41 -1.54 -10.47 -15.54
N GLU A 42 -2.76 -10.80 -15.95
CA GLU A 42 -3.28 -10.58 -17.30
C GLU A 42 -3.80 -9.15 -17.51
N ILE A 43 -3.94 -8.36 -16.43
CA ILE A 43 -4.29 -6.93 -16.51
C ILE A 43 -3.08 -6.18 -17.06
N PRO A 44 -3.18 -5.49 -18.21
CA PRO A 44 -2.08 -4.70 -18.72
C PRO A 44 -1.79 -3.49 -17.83
N THR A 45 -0.53 -3.36 -17.38
CA THR A 45 -0.05 -2.20 -16.61
C THR A 45 1.25 -1.66 -17.20
N PRO A 46 1.24 -1.19 -18.48
CA PRO A 46 2.46 -0.91 -19.23
C PRO A 46 3.34 0.18 -18.61
N ASN A 47 2.76 1.17 -17.92
CA ASN A 47 3.52 2.24 -17.28
C ASN A 47 4.21 1.75 -16.01
N LEU A 48 3.52 0.97 -15.17
CA LEU A 48 4.10 0.32 -14.00
C LEU A 48 5.12 -0.75 -14.38
N ASP A 49 4.85 -1.52 -15.43
CA ASP A 49 5.79 -2.51 -15.96
C ASP A 49 7.07 -1.84 -16.46
N ALA A 50 6.98 -0.66 -17.09
CA ALA A 50 8.13 0.12 -17.52
C ALA A 50 8.96 0.65 -16.32
N LEU A 51 8.31 1.10 -15.24
CA LEU A 51 9.01 1.45 -14.00
C LEU A 51 9.73 0.24 -13.41
N ALA A 52 9.08 -0.92 -13.39
CA ALA A 52 9.66 -2.17 -12.90
C ALA A 52 10.86 -2.64 -13.74
N GLN A 53 10.79 -2.49 -15.06
CA GLN A 53 11.91 -2.83 -15.97
C GLN A 53 13.14 -1.94 -15.77
N LYS A 54 12.95 -0.69 -15.38
CA LYS A 54 14.03 0.29 -15.13
C LYS A 54 14.29 0.52 -13.64
N GLY A 55 13.75 -0.33 -12.79
CA GLY A 55 13.86 -0.28 -11.35
C GLY A 55 14.06 -1.67 -10.75
N VAL A 56 13.68 -1.83 -9.49
CA VAL A 56 13.77 -3.08 -8.72
C VAL A 56 12.38 -3.46 -8.22
N ARG A 57 12.02 -4.74 -8.34
CA ARG A 57 10.77 -5.31 -7.81
C ARG A 57 11.06 -6.12 -6.56
N PHE A 58 10.44 -5.74 -5.44
CA PHE A 58 10.53 -6.53 -4.20
C PHE A 58 9.50 -7.66 -4.25
N THR A 59 9.95 -8.90 -4.04
CA THR A 59 9.05 -10.05 -3.99
C THR A 59 8.50 -10.28 -2.59
N GLN A 60 9.15 -9.75 -1.54
CA GLN A 60 8.81 -9.94 -0.14
C GLN A 60 8.69 -8.59 0.60
N PHE A 61 7.85 -7.69 0.09
CA PHE A 61 7.49 -6.45 0.78
C PHE A 61 6.16 -6.61 1.51
N TYR A 62 6.09 -6.13 2.75
CA TYR A 62 4.99 -6.39 3.65
C TYR A 62 4.27 -5.13 4.10
N ASN A 63 2.93 -5.20 4.12
CA ASN A 63 1.99 -4.25 4.70
C ASN A 63 1.49 -4.74 6.08
N THR A 64 0.48 -4.06 6.66
CA THR A 64 -0.12 -4.40 7.97
C THR A 64 -1.57 -4.88 7.85
N ALA A 65 -1.90 -5.54 6.76
CA ALA A 65 -3.19 -6.20 6.47
C ALA A 65 -4.43 -5.29 6.37
N ARG A 66 -4.32 -3.98 6.62
CA ARG A 66 -5.45 -3.04 6.56
C ARG A 66 -5.01 -1.62 6.19
N CYS A 67 -5.88 -0.88 5.52
CA CYS A 67 -5.57 0.45 4.98
C CYS A 67 -5.09 1.48 6.01
N SER A 68 -5.84 1.77 7.08
CA SER A 68 -5.42 2.77 8.08
C SER A 68 -4.13 2.36 8.81
N THR A 69 -4.03 1.09 9.21
CA THR A 69 -2.86 0.57 9.91
C THR A 69 -1.61 0.63 9.02
N THR A 70 -1.75 0.30 7.74
CA THR A 70 -0.68 0.40 6.74
C THR A 70 -0.23 1.85 6.52
N ARG A 71 -1.19 2.76 6.31
CA ARG A 71 -0.88 4.18 6.09
C ARG A 71 -0.18 4.80 7.28
N ALA A 72 -0.56 4.41 8.50
CA ALA A 72 0.12 4.83 9.73
C ALA A 72 1.57 4.32 9.76
N SER A 73 1.80 3.03 9.55
CA SER A 73 3.15 2.45 9.55
C SER A 73 4.03 3.03 8.44
N LEU A 74 3.50 3.18 7.23
CA LEU A 74 4.21 3.75 6.10
C LEU A 74 4.70 5.17 6.38
N LEU A 75 3.81 6.02 6.89
CA LEU A 75 4.11 7.44 7.07
C LEU A 75 4.88 7.75 8.35
N THR A 76 4.93 6.85 9.33
CA THR A 76 5.59 7.12 10.62
C THR A 76 6.84 6.28 10.88
N GLY A 77 7.03 5.18 10.17
CA GLY A 77 8.10 4.21 10.47
C GLY A 77 7.90 3.44 11.76
N LEU A 78 6.67 3.44 12.30
CA LEU A 78 6.24 2.76 13.52
C LEU A 78 5.28 1.62 13.20
N TYR A 79 5.14 0.64 14.10
CA TYR A 79 4.03 -0.29 14.00
C TYR A 79 2.69 0.42 14.29
N PRO A 80 1.54 -0.09 13.77
CA PRO A 80 0.28 0.64 13.82
C PRO A 80 -0.13 1.08 15.23
N HIS A 81 0.00 0.19 16.21
CA HIS A 81 -0.35 0.45 17.61
C HIS A 81 0.55 1.51 18.24
N GLN A 82 1.84 1.52 17.91
CA GLN A 82 2.77 2.57 18.34
C GLN A 82 2.36 3.93 17.77
N ALA A 83 1.78 3.97 16.58
CA ALA A 83 1.28 5.19 15.95
C ALA A 83 -0.12 5.62 16.43
N GLY A 84 -0.80 4.79 17.26
CA GLY A 84 -2.17 5.03 17.71
C GLY A 84 -3.26 4.52 16.76
N MET A 85 -2.87 3.79 15.73
CA MET A 85 -3.71 3.32 14.62
C MET A 85 -3.78 1.79 14.55
N GLY A 86 -3.91 1.10 15.69
CA GLY A 86 -4.11 -0.35 15.72
C GLY A 86 -5.37 -0.85 15.01
N HIS A 87 -6.27 0.08 14.61
CA HIS A 87 -7.48 -0.19 13.84
C HIS A 87 -7.76 0.95 12.84
N LEU A 88 -8.94 0.93 12.22
CA LEU A 88 -9.40 1.95 11.27
C LEU A 88 -9.46 3.36 11.88
N ASP A 89 -9.34 4.35 11.01
CA ASP A 89 -9.63 5.76 11.31
C ASP A 89 -11.00 5.91 11.99
N GLY A 90 -11.04 6.70 13.07
CA GLY A 90 -12.23 6.92 13.87
C GLY A 90 -12.58 5.77 14.84
N MET A 91 -12.00 4.59 14.69
CA MET A 91 -12.23 3.47 15.61
C MET A 91 -11.36 3.64 16.86
N ARG A 92 -11.99 4.01 17.96
CA ARG A 92 -11.35 4.14 19.26
C ARG A 92 -11.79 3.02 20.19
N LEU A 93 -10.83 2.32 20.76
CA LEU A 93 -11.08 1.40 21.88
C LEU A 93 -10.66 2.12 23.17
N PRO A 94 -11.59 2.46 24.07
CA PRO A 94 -11.34 3.37 25.21
C PRO A 94 -10.17 2.96 26.10
N GLU A 95 -10.02 1.66 26.36
CA GLU A 95 -8.97 1.12 27.23
C GLU A 95 -7.68 0.75 26.46
N SER A 96 -7.65 0.94 25.13
CA SER A 96 -6.49 0.55 24.34
C SER A 96 -5.42 1.62 24.34
N ARG A 97 -4.17 1.19 24.57
CA ARG A 97 -2.97 2.03 24.49
C ARG A 97 -2.56 2.35 23.05
N GLY A 98 -2.97 1.53 22.08
CA GLY A 98 -2.55 1.59 20.67
C GLY A 98 -3.68 1.78 19.67
N THR A 99 -4.96 1.88 20.08
CA THR A 99 -6.10 2.04 19.17
C THR A 99 -6.87 3.32 19.51
N HIS A 100 -6.35 4.44 19.04
CA HIS A 100 -6.92 5.77 19.26
C HIS A 100 -7.79 6.24 18.10
N GLY A 101 -7.79 5.53 16.96
CA GLY A 101 -8.48 5.91 15.73
C GLY A 101 -7.91 7.16 15.05
N ARG A 102 -6.69 7.56 15.39
CA ARG A 102 -5.95 8.68 14.84
C ARG A 102 -4.46 8.58 15.15
N LEU A 103 -3.62 9.21 14.34
CA LEU A 103 -2.21 9.36 14.69
C LEU A 103 -2.06 10.14 16.00
N HIS A 104 -1.25 9.62 16.89
CA HIS A 104 -1.01 10.31 18.16
C HIS A 104 0.26 11.17 18.14
N ASP A 105 0.43 12.06 19.14
CA ASP A 105 1.42 13.13 19.11
C ASP A 105 2.88 12.67 19.33
N ARG A 106 3.08 11.38 19.69
CA ARG A 106 4.41 10.76 19.79
C ARG A 106 4.87 10.12 18.46
N ALA A 107 4.07 10.22 17.41
CA ALA A 107 4.37 9.75 16.05
C ALA A 107 4.53 10.95 15.11
N VAL A 108 5.69 11.07 14.48
CA VAL A 108 5.94 12.04 13.41
C VAL A 108 5.78 11.36 12.06
N THR A 109 5.34 12.12 11.06
CA THR A 109 5.22 11.63 9.68
C THR A 109 6.48 11.91 8.87
N ILE A 110 6.65 11.18 7.76
CA ILE A 110 7.70 11.47 6.76
C ILE A 110 7.66 12.94 6.33
N ALA A 111 6.45 13.51 6.13
CA ALA A 111 6.28 14.91 5.74
C ALA A 111 6.83 15.87 6.82
N GLN A 112 6.57 15.61 8.10
CA GLN A 112 7.13 16.42 9.19
C GLN A 112 8.65 16.32 9.23
N VAL A 113 9.21 15.13 9.10
CA VAL A 113 10.67 14.91 9.13
C VAL A 113 11.34 15.55 7.92
N LEU A 114 10.87 15.28 6.70
CA LEU A 114 11.47 15.84 5.49
C LEU A 114 11.26 17.35 5.36
N GLY A 115 10.17 17.88 5.91
CA GLY A 115 9.95 19.33 5.99
C GLY A 115 11.06 20.04 6.75
N THR A 116 11.64 19.43 7.80
CA THR A 116 12.79 20.01 8.53
C THR A 116 14.08 19.98 7.72
N ALA A 117 14.16 19.11 6.70
CA ALA A 117 15.30 19.04 5.76
C ALA A 117 15.09 19.90 4.49
N GLY A 118 14.08 20.77 4.47
CA GLY A 118 13.84 21.71 3.38
C GLY A 118 12.98 21.18 2.23
N TYR A 119 12.41 19.98 2.33
CA TYR A 119 11.53 19.45 1.31
C TYR A 119 10.21 20.24 1.21
N HIS A 120 9.72 20.39 -0.01
CA HIS A 120 8.31 20.71 -0.26
C HIS A 120 7.47 19.44 -0.08
N THR A 121 6.62 19.43 0.93
CA THR A 121 5.86 18.25 1.31
C THR A 121 4.41 18.36 0.84
N SER A 122 3.94 17.38 0.10
CA SER A 122 2.58 17.39 -0.44
C SER A 122 1.91 16.02 -0.43
N MET A 123 0.58 16.02 -0.41
CA MET A 123 -0.25 14.83 -0.42
C MET A 123 -1.45 15.00 -1.34
N VAL A 124 -1.83 13.92 -2.03
CA VAL A 124 -3.03 13.87 -2.87
C VAL A 124 -3.74 12.53 -2.66
N GLY A 125 -5.07 12.57 -2.50
CA GLY A 125 -5.94 11.39 -2.42
C GLY A 125 -6.34 10.98 -1.00
N LYS A 126 -6.38 9.68 -0.71
CA LYS A 126 -6.90 9.11 0.53
C LYS A 126 -5.93 9.28 1.72
N TRP A 127 -6.40 9.93 2.79
CA TRP A 127 -5.64 10.11 4.05
C TRP A 127 -5.82 8.94 5.02
N HIS A 128 -7.02 8.79 5.58
CA HIS A 128 -7.48 7.68 6.43
C HIS A 128 -6.67 7.50 7.75
N LEU A 129 -6.19 8.61 8.34
CA LEU A 129 -5.38 8.61 9.58
C LEU A 129 -5.86 9.63 10.63
N GLY A 130 -7.10 10.05 10.55
CA GLY A 130 -7.74 11.02 11.43
C GLY A 130 -8.30 12.20 10.65
N GLN A 131 -9.55 12.57 11.02
CA GLN A 131 -10.27 13.70 10.42
C GLN A 131 -10.45 14.85 11.41
N GLN A 132 -9.99 14.66 12.65
CA GLN A 132 -10.11 15.66 13.72
C GLN A 132 -9.01 16.72 13.60
N SER A 133 -9.24 17.88 14.16
CA SER A 133 -8.19 18.91 14.30
C SER A 133 -6.92 18.33 14.92
N GLY A 134 -5.78 18.66 14.32
CA GLY A 134 -4.46 18.14 14.71
C GLY A 134 -4.06 16.80 14.07
N THR A 135 -4.95 16.13 13.34
CA THR A 135 -4.68 14.80 12.75
C THR A 135 -4.80 14.74 11.24
N THR A 136 -5.24 15.81 10.61
CA THR A 136 -5.39 15.95 9.16
C THR A 136 -4.04 16.12 8.44
N PRO A 137 -3.94 15.92 7.13
CA PRO A 137 -2.67 16.05 6.40
C PRO A 137 -1.95 17.38 6.65
N TRP A 138 -2.66 18.50 6.58
CA TRP A 138 -2.09 19.85 6.81
C TRP A 138 -1.64 20.10 8.25
N ASN A 139 -2.11 19.29 9.22
CA ASN A 139 -1.61 19.29 10.59
C ASN A 139 -0.43 18.32 10.80
N LYS A 140 -0.25 17.38 9.87
CA LYS A 140 0.77 16.33 9.94
C LYS A 140 1.91 16.53 8.95
N GLY A 141 2.21 17.81 8.61
CA GLY A 141 3.42 18.22 7.93
C GLY A 141 3.32 18.34 6.41
N PHE A 142 2.16 18.11 5.81
CA PHE A 142 1.96 18.36 4.40
C PHE A 142 1.64 19.84 4.16
N GLN A 143 2.55 20.54 3.48
CA GLN A 143 2.39 21.96 3.14
C GLN A 143 1.29 22.19 2.10
N ARG A 144 1.11 21.20 1.21
CA ARG A 144 0.01 21.18 0.24
C ARG A 144 -0.72 19.84 0.35
N SER A 145 -2.02 19.88 0.27
CA SER A 145 -2.80 18.65 0.29
C SER A 145 -4.12 18.78 -0.45
N THR A 146 -4.50 17.72 -1.17
CA THR A 146 -5.87 17.55 -1.70
C THR A 146 -6.37 16.17 -1.29
N THR A 147 -7.39 16.12 -0.45
CA THR A 147 -7.91 14.86 0.09
C THR A 147 -9.44 14.83 0.10
N THR A 148 -10.00 13.64 0.14
CA THR A 148 -11.45 13.42 0.27
C THR A 148 -11.88 13.35 1.73
N ARG A 149 -13.15 13.66 2.00
CA ARG A 149 -13.73 13.55 3.34
C ARG A 149 -13.88 12.09 3.79
N PHE A 150 -14.23 11.19 2.87
CA PHE A 150 -14.66 9.82 3.18
C PHE A 150 -13.80 8.71 2.54
N GLY A 151 -12.56 9.00 2.18
CA GLY A 151 -11.64 8.02 1.60
C GLY A 151 -11.84 7.77 0.12
N GLU A 152 -12.87 7.02 -0.28
CA GLU A 152 -13.14 6.70 -1.68
C GLU A 152 -14.06 7.76 -2.31
N LEU A 153 -13.60 8.29 -3.42
CA LEU A 153 -14.34 9.20 -4.30
C LEU A 153 -13.97 8.82 -5.73
N TYR A 154 -14.94 8.57 -6.59
CA TYR A 154 -14.67 8.16 -7.97
C TYR A 154 -15.28 9.09 -9.00
N PHE A 155 -16.56 9.48 -8.82
CA PHE A 155 -17.29 10.34 -9.74
C PHE A 155 -17.96 11.49 -9.02
N PRO A 156 -18.24 12.61 -9.70
CA PRO A 156 -19.13 13.63 -9.18
C PRO A 156 -20.56 13.08 -8.99
N ASN A 157 -21.28 13.64 -8.02
CA ASN A 157 -22.71 13.37 -7.81
C ASN A 157 -23.07 11.89 -7.52
N GLU A 158 -22.22 11.20 -6.77
CA GLU A 158 -22.53 9.86 -6.27
C GLU A 158 -23.69 9.92 -5.26
N LYS A 159 -24.90 9.50 -5.65
CA LYS A 159 -26.15 9.62 -4.86
C LYS A 159 -26.08 9.05 -3.44
N HIS A 160 -25.19 8.08 -3.21
CA HIS A 160 -25.08 7.38 -1.93
C HIS A 160 -23.98 7.92 -0.99
N LYS A 161 -23.23 8.94 -1.42
CA LYS A 161 -22.19 9.58 -0.62
C LYS A 161 -22.37 11.09 -0.61
N PRO A 162 -23.11 11.67 0.35
CA PRO A 162 -23.18 13.13 0.51
C PRO A 162 -21.76 13.72 0.69
N GLY A 163 -21.48 14.84 0.05
CA GLY A 163 -20.18 15.51 0.12
C GLY A 163 -19.14 14.99 -0.89
N THR A 164 -19.56 14.25 -1.93
CA THR A 164 -18.69 13.88 -3.06
C THR A 164 -18.41 15.05 -3.99
N GLU A 165 -19.16 16.10 -3.88
CA GLU A 165 -18.96 17.36 -4.60
C GLU A 165 -17.79 18.20 -4.08
N PHE A 166 -17.18 17.82 -2.94
CA PHE A 166 -16.11 18.58 -2.29
C PHE A 166 -14.85 17.74 -2.03
N VAL A 167 -13.71 18.42 -2.07
CA VAL A 167 -12.42 17.95 -1.55
C VAL A 167 -11.90 18.97 -0.53
N TYR A 168 -10.96 18.56 0.31
CA TYR A 168 -10.21 19.48 1.15
C TYR A 168 -8.91 19.85 0.44
N LEU A 169 -8.80 21.09 -0.03
CA LEU A 169 -7.57 21.68 -0.55
C LEU A 169 -6.90 22.49 0.57
N ASP A 170 -5.77 22.02 1.05
CA ASP A 170 -5.00 22.65 2.15
C ASP A 170 -5.85 22.94 3.41
N GLY A 171 -6.83 22.07 3.68
CA GLY A 171 -7.75 22.19 4.79
C GLY A 171 -9.02 22.99 4.54
N GLN A 172 -9.15 23.59 3.35
CA GLN A 172 -10.35 24.31 2.94
C GLN A 172 -11.27 23.39 2.12
N GLU A 173 -12.55 23.32 2.49
CA GLU A 173 -13.56 22.64 1.70
C GLU A 173 -13.74 23.39 0.37
N THR A 174 -13.52 22.68 -0.72
CA THR A 174 -13.45 23.25 -2.06
C THR A 174 -14.23 22.35 -3.02
N PRO A 175 -14.98 22.89 -4.00
CA PRO A 175 -15.62 22.06 -5.01
C PRO A 175 -14.63 21.07 -5.64
N ALA A 176 -15.04 19.79 -5.76
CA ALA A 176 -14.21 18.75 -6.34
C ALA A 176 -13.96 19.06 -7.82
N ALA A 177 -12.75 19.43 -8.12
CA ALA A 177 -12.24 19.81 -9.44
C ALA A 177 -10.73 19.62 -9.48
N SER A 178 -10.12 19.71 -10.65
CA SER A 178 -8.68 19.77 -10.82
C SER A 178 -8.26 21.10 -11.47
N PRO A 179 -6.97 21.41 -11.53
CA PRO A 179 -6.46 22.53 -12.32
C PRO A 179 -6.82 22.47 -13.81
N LYS A 180 -7.25 21.31 -14.32
CA LYS A 180 -7.56 21.08 -15.74
C LYS A 180 -9.03 20.82 -16.01
N VAL A 181 -9.78 20.30 -15.03
CA VAL A 181 -11.16 19.83 -15.20
C VAL A 181 -12.04 20.46 -14.12
N GLY A 182 -13.14 21.07 -14.54
CA GLY A 182 -14.10 21.73 -13.67
C GLY A 182 -14.93 20.79 -12.80
N PRO A 183 -15.75 21.36 -11.90
CA PRO A 183 -16.69 20.56 -11.11
C PRO A 183 -17.65 19.78 -12.02
N GLY A 184 -17.87 18.50 -11.69
CA GLY A 184 -18.84 17.65 -12.39
C GLY A 184 -18.31 16.87 -13.59
N GLU A 185 -17.08 17.08 -14.03
CA GLU A 185 -16.51 16.46 -15.23
C GLU A 185 -15.20 15.70 -14.95
N TRP A 186 -15.10 14.97 -13.82
CA TRP A 186 -13.88 14.31 -13.41
C TRP A 186 -14.10 12.84 -13.03
N TYR A 187 -13.02 12.06 -13.17
CA TYR A 187 -12.82 10.80 -12.49
C TYR A 187 -11.63 10.97 -11.51
N SER A 188 -11.84 10.61 -10.25
CA SER A 188 -10.94 11.03 -9.16
C SER A 188 -9.47 10.65 -9.37
N THR A 189 -9.21 9.46 -9.94
CA THR A 189 -7.85 9.02 -10.25
C THR A 189 -7.11 10.04 -11.11
N PHE A 190 -7.79 10.61 -12.12
CA PHE A 190 -7.19 11.62 -13.01
C PHE A 190 -7.19 13.02 -12.39
N MET A 191 -8.25 13.39 -11.69
CA MET A 191 -8.33 14.64 -10.94
C MET A 191 -7.18 14.79 -9.96
N PHE A 192 -6.91 13.74 -9.19
CA PHE A 192 -5.80 13.73 -8.24
C PHE A 192 -4.44 13.72 -8.93
N THR A 193 -4.30 13.12 -10.12
CA THR A 193 -3.07 13.22 -10.92
C THR A 193 -2.76 14.67 -11.30
N ASP A 194 -3.76 15.45 -11.68
CA ASP A 194 -3.58 16.87 -12.02
C ASP A 194 -3.11 17.69 -10.80
N TRP A 195 -3.70 17.45 -9.62
CA TRP A 195 -3.24 18.07 -8.37
C TRP A 195 -1.82 17.64 -7.99
N ALA A 196 -1.48 16.37 -8.15
CA ALA A 196 -0.13 15.87 -7.90
C ALA A 196 0.92 16.59 -8.76
N LEU A 197 0.66 16.74 -10.06
CA LEU A 197 1.53 17.49 -10.98
C LEU A 197 1.60 18.98 -10.64
N LYS A 198 0.49 19.58 -10.21
CA LYS A 198 0.49 20.98 -9.73
C LYS A 198 1.38 21.15 -8.51
N PHE A 199 1.34 20.23 -7.55
CA PHE A 199 2.19 20.31 -6.35
C PHE A 199 3.68 20.06 -6.66
N VAL A 200 3.99 19.26 -7.69
CA VAL A 200 5.35 19.15 -8.23
C VAL A 200 5.81 20.48 -8.85
N ASP A 201 4.93 21.19 -9.56
CA ASP A 201 5.21 22.52 -10.09
C ASP A 201 5.50 23.53 -8.97
N ASP A 202 4.73 23.48 -7.88
CA ASP A 202 4.93 24.36 -6.71
C ASP A 202 6.31 24.12 -6.07
N ALA A 203 6.74 22.85 -5.96
CA ALA A 203 8.08 22.50 -5.47
C ALA A 203 9.19 23.00 -6.40
N LYS A 204 9.03 22.80 -7.72
CA LYS A 204 9.98 23.27 -8.74
C LYS A 204 10.13 24.79 -8.72
N GLN A 205 9.04 25.55 -8.61
CA GLN A 205 9.05 27.00 -8.49
C GLN A 205 9.80 27.48 -7.24
N GLN A 206 9.71 26.74 -6.13
CA GLN A 206 10.43 27.00 -4.89
C GLN A 206 11.88 26.50 -4.91
N GLN A 207 12.31 25.83 -5.97
CA GLN A 207 13.64 25.20 -6.08
C GLN A 207 13.96 24.25 -4.91
N LYS A 208 12.97 23.49 -4.46
CA LYS A 208 13.08 22.53 -3.36
C LYS A 208 12.93 21.09 -3.86
N PRO A 209 13.62 20.13 -3.25
CA PRO A 209 13.25 18.74 -3.43
C PRO A 209 11.81 18.53 -2.92
N PHE A 210 11.08 17.61 -3.50
CA PHE A 210 9.72 17.31 -3.04
C PHE A 210 9.60 15.93 -2.39
N PHE A 211 8.71 15.84 -1.42
CA PHE A 211 8.06 14.62 -0.97
C PHE A 211 6.59 14.70 -1.34
N LEU A 212 6.14 13.81 -2.23
CA LEU A 212 4.74 13.70 -2.61
C LEU A 212 4.21 12.31 -2.23
N TYR A 213 3.24 12.26 -1.32
CA TYR A 213 2.44 11.08 -1.03
C TYR A 213 1.21 11.08 -1.93
N PHE A 214 1.21 10.23 -2.97
CA PHE A 214 0.12 10.08 -3.91
C PHE A 214 -0.67 8.82 -3.59
N ALA A 215 -1.77 8.99 -2.86
CA ALA A 215 -2.57 7.93 -2.28
C ALA A 215 -3.87 7.74 -3.04
N HIS A 216 -3.89 6.86 -4.04
CA HIS A 216 -5.10 6.49 -4.76
C HIS A 216 -6.12 5.83 -3.83
N GLY A 217 -7.42 6.11 -4.05
CA GLY A 217 -8.51 5.33 -3.48
C GLY A 217 -8.83 4.08 -4.31
N ALA A 218 -8.43 4.05 -5.58
CA ALA A 218 -8.61 2.91 -6.47
C ALA A 218 -7.58 1.79 -6.15
N PRO A 219 -7.94 0.50 -6.34
CA PRO A 219 -9.25 -0.02 -6.77
C PRO A 219 -10.20 -0.44 -5.63
N HIS A 220 -10.21 0.27 -4.48
CA HIS A 220 -11.10 -0.03 -3.34
C HIS A 220 -12.59 0.03 -3.75
N PHE A 221 -13.41 -0.81 -3.11
CA PHE A 221 -14.87 -0.78 -3.32
C PHE A 221 -15.51 0.52 -2.80
N PRO A 222 -16.70 0.87 -3.28
CA PRO A 222 -17.45 0.27 -4.38
C PRO A 222 -16.72 0.47 -5.72
N LEU A 223 -16.61 -0.63 -6.51
CA LEU A 223 -15.89 -0.60 -7.78
C LEU A 223 -16.62 0.28 -8.79
N LYS A 224 -15.89 1.26 -9.33
CA LYS A 224 -16.42 2.24 -10.29
C LYS A 224 -15.31 2.69 -11.24
N ALA A 225 -15.59 2.68 -12.54
CA ALA A 225 -14.64 3.15 -13.54
C ALA A 225 -15.39 3.77 -14.75
N PRO A 226 -14.72 4.57 -15.60
CA PRO A 226 -15.31 5.05 -16.85
C PRO A 226 -15.77 3.89 -17.74
N ALA A 227 -16.99 4.02 -18.29
CA ALA A 227 -17.64 2.92 -19.03
C ALA A 227 -16.82 2.44 -20.24
N GLU A 228 -16.17 3.36 -20.94
CA GLU A 228 -15.30 3.06 -22.08
C GLU A 228 -14.04 2.27 -21.67
N VAL A 229 -13.57 2.42 -20.42
CA VAL A 229 -12.46 1.61 -19.90
C VAL A 229 -12.96 0.24 -19.46
N ILE A 230 -14.12 0.14 -18.80
CA ILE A 230 -14.74 -1.15 -18.46
C ILE A 230 -14.96 -2.00 -19.71
N ALA A 231 -15.45 -1.38 -20.81
CA ALA A 231 -15.72 -2.07 -22.07
C ALA A 231 -14.50 -2.78 -22.65
N LYS A 232 -13.28 -2.30 -22.41
CA LYS A 232 -12.02 -2.95 -22.83
C LYS A 232 -11.81 -4.32 -22.19
N TYR A 233 -12.39 -4.55 -21.02
CA TYR A 233 -12.17 -5.73 -20.18
C TYR A 233 -13.35 -6.70 -20.14
N ARG A 234 -14.53 -6.30 -20.60
CA ARG A 234 -15.70 -7.19 -20.68
C ARG A 234 -15.39 -8.44 -21.49
N GLY A 235 -15.77 -9.59 -20.95
CA GLY A 235 -15.57 -10.91 -21.56
C GLY A 235 -14.20 -11.54 -21.29
N LYS A 236 -13.19 -10.80 -20.79
CA LYS A 236 -11.84 -11.32 -20.56
C LYS A 236 -11.74 -12.26 -19.36
N TYR A 237 -12.69 -12.18 -18.43
CA TYR A 237 -12.69 -12.96 -17.19
C TYR A 237 -13.62 -14.18 -17.24
N LYS A 238 -14.22 -14.49 -18.39
CA LYS A 238 -15.13 -15.65 -18.59
C LYS A 238 -14.44 -17.00 -18.45
N ALA A 239 -13.11 -17.05 -18.47
CA ALA A 239 -12.35 -18.25 -18.12
C ALA A 239 -12.48 -18.63 -16.64
N GLY A 240 -12.81 -17.66 -15.79
CA GLY A 240 -13.06 -17.83 -14.36
C GLY A 240 -11.80 -17.89 -13.50
N TRP A 241 -12.01 -17.69 -12.21
CA TRP A 241 -10.90 -17.60 -11.24
C TRP A 241 -10.02 -18.85 -11.16
N ASP A 242 -10.57 -20.06 -11.32
CA ASP A 242 -9.78 -21.29 -11.23
C ASP A 242 -8.70 -21.35 -12.32
N LYS A 243 -9.09 -21.11 -13.58
CA LYS A 243 -8.17 -21.14 -14.74
C LYS A 243 -7.22 -19.94 -14.73
N LEU A 244 -7.74 -18.74 -14.38
CA LEU A 244 -6.93 -17.53 -14.33
C LEU A 244 -5.87 -17.59 -13.22
N ARG A 245 -6.20 -18.14 -12.03
CA ARG A 245 -5.22 -18.39 -10.96
C ARG A 245 -4.09 -19.32 -11.40
N ALA A 246 -4.44 -20.42 -12.06
CA ALA A 246 -3.45 -21.35 -12.59
C ALA A 246 -2.55 -20.67 -13.64
N ALA A 247 -3.12 -19.85 -14.52
CA ALA A 247 -2.38 -19.10 -15.52
C ALA A 247 -1.46 -18.03 -14.90
N ARG A 248 -1.94 -17.26 -13.91
CA ARG A 248 -1.11 -16.29 -13.17
C ARG A 248 0.04 -16.99 -12.45
N HIS A 249 -0.22 -18.10 -11.77
CA HIS A 249 0.82 -18.88 -11.09
C HIS A 249 1.89 -19.40 -12.05
N ALA A 250 1.47 -19.97 -13.19
CA ALA A 250 2.41 -20.43 -14.22
C ALA A 250 3.29 -19.29 -14.74
N LYS A 251 2.69 -18.12 -15.01
CA LYS A 251 3.44 -16.93 -15.44
C LYS A 251 4.38 -16.40 -14.34
N GLN A 252 3.98 -16.44 -13.08
CA GLN A 252 4.83 -16.06 -11.95
C GLN A 252 6.05 -16.99 -11.80
N LEU A 253 5.87 -18.29 -12.04
CA LEU A 253 6.97 -19.27 -12.09
C LEU A 253 7.94 -18.95 -13.23
N GLU A 254 7.42 -18.70 -14.45
CA GLU A 254 8.22 -18.30 -15.62
C GLU A 254 9.03 -17.02 -15.36
N MET A 255 8.43 -16.05 -14.67
CA MET A 255 9.06 -14.77 -14.31
C MET A 255 10.04 -14.88 -13.14
N GLY A 256 10.15 -16.02 -12.46
CA GLY A 256 10.96 -16.21 -11.26
C GLY A 256 10.46 -15.45 -10.02
N LEU A 257 9.20 -15.01 -10.02
CA LEU A 257 8.56 -14.32 -8.89
C LEU A 257 8.19 -15.28 -7.76
N VAL A 258 7.93 -16.53 -8.12
CA VAL A 258 7.48 -17.62 -7.25
C VAL A 258 8.45 -18.79 -7.44
N ASP A 259 8.87 -19.40 -6.33
CA ASP A 259 9.70 -20.61 -6.37
C ASP A 259 8.83 -21.82 -6.79
N PRO A 260 9.31 -22.71 -7.68
CA PRO A 260 8.58 -23.91 -8.07
C PRO A 260 8.13 -24.82 -6.93
N LYS A 261 8.80 -24.75 -5.77
CA LYS A 261 8.44 -25.51 -4.58
C LYS A 261 7.24 -24.94 -3.81
N TRP A 262 6.80 -23.71 -4.11
CA TRP A 262 5.62 -23.12 -3.49
C TRP A 262 4.36 -23.47 -4.28
N PRO A 263 3.50 -24.37 -3.78
CA PRO A 263 2.31 -24.77 -4.49
C PRO A 263 1.30 -23.62 -4.57
N LEU A 264 0.47 -23.61 -5.61
CA LEU A 264 -0.68 -22.72 -5.64
C LEU A 264 -1.62 -23.06 -4.48
N SER A 265 -1.98 -22.08 -3.65
CA SER A 265 -2.92 -22.30 -2.57
C SER A 265 -4.28 -22.80 -3.09
N PRO A 266 -4.99 -23.71 -2.39
CA PRO A 266 -6.27 -24.21 -2.85
C PRO A 266 -7.32 -23.11 -2.91
N ARG A 267 -8.35 -23.31 -3.76
CA ARG A 267 -9.55 -22.46 -3.72
C ARG A 267 -10.23 -22.65 -2.36
N PRO A 268 -10.63 -21.56 -1.68
CA PRO A 268 -11.40 -21.66 -0.44
C PRO A 268 -12.70 -22.44 -0.63
N GLU A 269 -13.08 -23.21 0.38
CA GLU A 269 -14.29 -24.07 0.34
C GLU A 269 -15.57 -23.24 0.11
N GLU A 270 -15.61 -22.01 0.61
CA GLU A 270 -16.76 -21.11 0.44
C GLU A 270 -16.91 -20.58 -0.99
N VAL A 271 -15.88 -20.67 -1.81
CA VAL A 271 -15.89 -20.21 -3.21
C VAL A 271 -16.28 -21.35 -4.12
N ALA A 272 -17.40 -21.19 -4.81
CA ALA A 272 -17.87 -22.18 -5.79
C ALA A 272 -16.86 -22.36 -6.94
N ALA A 273 -16.81 -23.56 -7.51
CA ALA A 273 -16.08 -23.78 -8.76
C ALA A 273 -16.70 -22.93 -9.89
N TRP A 274 -15.87 -22.27 -10.70
CA TRP A 274 -16.38 -21.42 -11.78
C TRP A 274 -17.35 -22.15 -12.72
N ASP A 275 -17.01 -23.38 -13.11
CA ASP A 275 -17.80 -24.16 -14.06
C ASP A 275 -19.14 -24.67 -13.46
N SER A 276 -19.36 -24.50 -12.14
CA SER A 276 -20.65 -24.78 -11.47
C SER A 276 -21.62 -23.61 -11.48
N LEU A 277 -21.19 -22.44 -11.92
CA LEU A 277 -22.02 -21.22 -11.94
C LEU A 277 -22.94 -21.19 -13.15
N SER A 278 -24.10 -20.52 -12.99
CA SER A 278 -24.98 -20.20 -14.11
C SER A 278 -24.29 -19.22 -15.09
N PRO A 279 -24.65 -19.24 -16.39
CA PRO A 279 -24.14 -18.26 -17.36
C PRO A 279 -24.36 -16.80 -16.92
N ALA A 280 -25.48 -16.52 -16.27
CA ALA A 280 -25.80 -15.20 -15.74
C ALA A 280 -24.85 -14.78 -14.60
N ASP A 281 -24.52 -15.70 -13.67
CA ASP A 281 -23.55 -15.44 -12.63
C ASP A 281 -22.14 -15.26 -13.21
N GLN A 282 -21.73 -16.09 -14.18
CA GLN A 282 -20.44 -15.95 -14.86
C GLN A 282 -20.31 -14.59 -15.56
N ASP A 283 -21.37 -14.10 -16.21
CA ASP A 283 -21.37 -12.78 -16.84
C ASP A 283 -21.32 -11.65 -15.81
N ARG A 284 -22.04 -11.78 -14.69
CA ARG A 284 -21.99 -10.83 -13.57
C ARG A 284 -20.58 -10.77 -12.97
N PHE A 285 -19.95 -11.89 -12.69
CA PHE A 285 -18.60 -11.95 -12.15
C PHE A 285 -17.55 -11.42 -13.14
N ASP A 286 -17.69 -11.69 -14.44
CA ASP A 286 -16.86 -11.09 -15.48
C ASP A 286 -16.97 -9.57 -15.45
N HIS A 287 -18.19 -9.03 -15.32
CA HIS A 287 -18.41 -7.57 -15.27
C HIS A 287 -17.76 -6.94 -14.02
N MET A 288 -17.89 -7.59 -12.85
CA MET A 288 -17.24 -7.13 -11.62
C MET A 288 -15.72 -7.06 -11.78
N MET A 289 -15.10 -8.12 -12.32
CA MET A 289 -13.65 -8.15 -12.51
C MET A 289 -13.19 -7.22 -13.63
N ALA A 290 -13.99 -7.05 -14.68
CA ALA A 290 -13.74 -6.07 -15.74
C ALA A 290 -13.72 -4.63 -15.19
N THR A 291 -14.61 -4.32 -14.23
CA THR A 291 -14.63 -3.01 -13.56
C THR A 291 -13.38 -2.82 -12.71
N TYR A 292 -12.97 -3.83 -11.94
CA TYR A 292 -11.74 -3.80 -11.15
C TYR A 292 -10.50 -3.59 -12.03
N ALA A 293 -10.39 -4.33 -13.13
CA ALA A 293 -9.30 -4.18 -14.09
C ALA A 293 -9.28 -2.78 -14.74
N ALA A 294 -10.45 -2.21 -15.02
CA ALA A 294 -10.58 -0.85 -15.54
C ALA A 294 -10.09 0.20 -14.53
N MET A 295 -10.36 0.00 -13.23
CA MET A 295 -9.82 0.88 -12.18
C MET A 295 -8.29 0.82 -12.13
N LEU A 296 -7.69 -0.37 -12.27
CA LEU A 296 -6.23 -0.53 -12.33
C LEU A 296 -5.63 0.05 -13.63
N ASP A 297 -6.31 -0.08 -14.77
CA ASP A 297 -5.92 0.60 -16.02
C ASP A 297 -5.86 2.12 -15.82
N CYS A 298 -6.86 2.70 -15.17
CA CYS A 298 -6.86 4.14 -14.83
C CYS A 298 -5.72 4.53 -13.88
N VAL A 299 -5.39 3.68 -12.91
CA VAL A 299 -4.22 3.89 -12.03
C VAL A 299 -2.92 3.84 -12.84
N ASP A 300 -2.75 2.86 -13.72
CA ASP A 300 -1.57 2.75 -14.57
C ASP A 300 -1.40 3.97 -15.49
N GLN A 301 -2.50 4.44 -16.10
CA GLN A 301 -2.50 5.68 -16.89
C GLN A 301 -2.11 6.90 -16.03
N SER A 302 -2.61 6.98 -14.79
CA SER A 302 -2.25 8.03 -13.83
C SER A 302 -0.75 8.03 -13.54
N VAL A 303 -0.17 6.85 -13.29
CA VAL A 303 1.28 6.68 -13.09
C VAL A 303 2.06 7.10 -14.34
N GLY A 304 1.59 6.71 -15.52
CA GLY A 304 2.18 7.13 -16.80
C GLY A 304 2.21 8.66 -16.96
N ARG A 305 1.09 9.33 -16.61
CA ARG A 305 1.01 10.81 -16.62
C ARG A 305 1.97 11.46 -15.61
N MET A 306 2.12 10.87 -14.42
CA MET A 306 3.09 11.35 -13.43
C MET A 306 4.52 11.22 -13.93
N VAL A 307 4.90 10.07 -14.48
CA VAL A 307 6.25 9.83 -15.03
C VAL A 307 6.56 10.78 -16.20
N ALA A 308 5.62 10.94 -17.13
CA ALA A 308 5.75 11.88 -18.23
C ALA A 308 5.90 13.33 -17.72
N GLY A 309 5.05 13.72 -16.77
CA GLY A 309 5.09 15.04 -16.16
C GLY A 309 6.40 15.33 -15.42
N LEU A 310 6.97 14.35 -14.71
CA LEU A 310 8.30 14.49 -14.08
C LEU A 310 9.41 14.62 -15.14
N LYS A 311 9.34 13.84 -16.22
CA LYS A 311 10.30 13.91 -17.33
C LYS A 311 10.28 15.28 -18.02
N GLU A 312 9.10 15.80 -18.36
CA GLU A 312 8.92 17.13 -18.95
C GLU A 312 9.50 18.25 -18.07
N ARG A 313 9.47 18.08 -16.75
CA ARG A 313 10.02 19.01 -15.77
C ARG A 313 11.52 18.84 -15.53
N GLY A 314 12.14 17.81 -16.12
CA GLY A 314 13.55 17.46 -15.89
C GLY A 314 13.81 16.91 -14.47
N MET A 315 12.80 16.35 -13.80
CA MET A 315 12.90 15.92 -12.41
C MET A 315 12.89 14.38 -12.24
N LEU A 316 12.59 13.61 -13.30
CA LEU A 316 12.44 12.15 -13.21
C LEU A 316 13.70 11.46 -12.71
N ASP A 317 14.86 11.83 -13.25
CA ASP A 317 16.13 11.14 -12.94
C ASP A 317 16.53 11.28 -11.47
N ASP A 318 16.16 12.40 -10.84
CA ASP A 318 16.42 12.70 -9.43
C ASP A 318 15.27 12.30 -8.52
N THR A 319 14.27 11.55 -9.01
CA THR A 319 13.10 11.14 -8.23
C THR A 319 13.14 9.65 -7.92
N LEU A 320 13.15 9.32 -6.62
CA LEU A 320 12.81 7.97 -6.16
C LEU A 320 11.29 7.80 -6.21
N ILE A 321 10.82 6.90 -7.06
CA ILE A 321 9.41 6.49 -7.14
C ILE A 321 9.26 5.15 -6.43
N LEU A 322 8.40 5.10 -5.41
CA LEU A 322 7.97 3.87 -4.74
C LEU A 322 6.49 3.66 -5.03
N PHE A 323 6.14 2.51 -5.62
CA PHE A 323 4.75 2.11 -5.87
C PHE A 323 4.41 0.86 -5.07
N LEU A 324 3.29 0.89 -4.31
CA LEU A 324 2.87 -0.22 -3.45
C LEU A 324 1.34 -0.26 -3.23
N SER A 325 0.83 -1.38 -2.70
CA SER A 325 -0.54 -1.53 -2.21
C SER A 325 -0.60 -1.49 -0.68
N ASP A 326 -1.70 -1.01 -0.12
CA ASP A 326 -1.87 -0.88 1.33
C ASP A 326 -2.28 -2.18 2.04
N ASN A 327 -2.86 -3.13 1.36
CA ASN A 327 -3.14 -4.49 1.84
C ASN A 327 -3.32 -5.46 0.66
N GLY A 328 -3.49 -6.73 0.95
CA GLY A 328 -3.90 -7.69 -0.07
C GLY A 328 -5.29 -7.41 -0.62
N GLY A 329 -5.65 -8.09 -1.71
CA GLY A 329 -6.96 -7.99 -2.35
C GLY A 329 -8.10 -8.20 -1.36
N ASN A 330 -9.22 -7.57 -1.62
CA ASN A 330 -10.34 -7.45 -0.70
C ASN A 330 -11.40 -8.52 -0.94
N ALA A 331 -11.69 -9.32 0.09
CA ALA A 331 -12.72 -10.37 0.08
C ALA A 331 -14.07 -9.93 0.67
N GLU A 332 -14.20 -8.68 1.14
CA GLU A 332 -15.47 -8.14 1.67
C GLU A 332 -16.58 -8.26 0.60
N GLY A 333 -17.82 -8.49 1.04
CA GLY A 333 -18.92 -8.89 0.16
C GLY A 333 -19.08 -10.41 0.06
N GLY A 334 -18.18 -11.19 0.67
CA GLY A 334 -18.25 -12.65 0.77
C GLY A 334 -17.96 -13.40 -0.52
N PRO A 335 -18.27 -14.71 -0.57
CA PRO A 335 -17.92 -15.57 -1.71
C PRO A 335 -18.49 -15.12 -3.05
N ARG A 336 -19.61 -14.43 -3.04
CA ARG A 336 -20.31 -13.99 -4.26
C ARG A 336 -20.11 -12.52 -4.61
N GLY A 337 -19.38 -11.74 -3.77
CA GLY A 337 -19.32 -10.30 -3.88
C GLY A 337 -20.70 -9.63 -3.73
N ILE A 338 -20.76 -8.32 -3.99
CA ILE A 338 -22.01 -7.54 -3.94
C ILE A 338 -22.16 -6.79 -5.26
N THR A 339 -23.37 -6.79 -5.81
CA THR A 339 -23.77 -5.94 -6.94
C THR A 339 -25.13 -5.34 -6.63
N GLN A 340 -25.18 -4.03 -6.40
CA GLN A 340 -26.37 -3.27 -6.06
C GLN A 340 -26.32 -1.90 -6.76
N GLY A 341 -27.47 -1.22 -6.82
CA GLY A 341 -27.61 0.09 -7.45
C GLY A 341 -27.80 -0.01 -8.96
N ASP A 342 -27.27 0.98 -9.68
CA ASP A 342 -27.34 1.08 -11.14
C ASP A 342 -26.40 0.04 -11.82
N GLU A 343 -26.11 0.23 -13.10
CA GLU A 343 -25.21 -0.65 -13.85
C GLU A 343 -23.85 -0.82 -13.15
N ILE A 344 -23.32 -2.07 -13.14
CA ILE A 344 -22.05 -2.41 -12.52
C ILE A 344 -20.93 -1.50 -13.03
N GLY A 345 -20.24 -0.83 -12.09
CA GLY A 345 -19.14 0.08 -12.38
C GLY A 345 -19.52 1.53 -12.63
N SER A 346 -20.82 1.85 -12.69
CA SER A 346 -21.32 3.23 -12.83
C SER A 346 -21.18 4.03 -11.53
N ALA A 347 -21.37 5.34 -11.61
CA ALA A 347 -21.29 6.26 -10.46
C ALA A 347 -22.20 5.87 -9.28
N ASN A 348 -23.37 5.32 -9.55
CA ASN A 348 -24.35 4.92 -8.54
C ASN A 348 -24.41 3.42 -8.29
N SER A 349 -23.47 2.66 -8.81
CA SER A 349 -23.32 1.24 -8.47
C SER A 349 -22.69 1.05 -7.09
N HIS A 350 -23.00 -0.08 -6.45
CA HIS A 350 -22.39 -0.50 -5.19
C HIS A 350 -21.89 -1.93 -5.36
N VAL A 351 -20.62 -2.05 -5.77
CA VAL A 351 -20.00 -3.30 -6.21
C VAL A 351 -18.82 -3.64 -5.31
N PHE A 352 -18.82 -4.87 -4.76
CA PHE A 352 -17.70 -5.45 -4.04
C PHE A 352 -17.22 -6.69 -4.79
N LEU A 353 -15.94 -6.76 -5.02
CA LEU A 353 -15.33 -7.85 -5.80
C LEU A 353 -15.56 -9.22 -5.16
N GLY A 354 -15.41 -9.28 -3.82
CA GLY A 354 -15.65 -10.48 -3.02
C GLY A 354 -14.51 -11.47 -3.03
N MET A 355 -14.70 -12.52 -2.23
CA MET A 355 -13.70 -13.55 -1.93
C MET A 355 -13.23 -14.33 -3.16
N SER A 356 -14.13 -14.60 -4.11
CA SER A 356 -13.81 -15.36 -5.32
C SER A 356 -12.69 -14.71 -6.13
N TRP A 357 -12.81 -13.43 -6.42
CA TRP A 357 -11.80 -12.69 -7.16
C TRP A 357 -10.62 -12.26 -6.31
N ALA A 358 -10.82 -11.97 -5.00
CA ALA A 358 -9.70 -11.71 -4.09
C ALA A 358 -8.70 -12.87 -4.05
N THR A 359 -9.18 -14.11 -4.25
CA THR A 359 -8.34 -15.29 -4.39
C THR A 359 -7.43 -15.21 -5.63
N LEU A 360 -7.93 -14.66 -6.76
CA LEU A 360 -7.13 -14.38 -7.95
C LEU A 360 -6.12 -13.26 -7.69
N ASN A 361 -6.57 -12.16 -7.09
CA ASN A 361 -5.74 -10.97 -6.81
C ASN A 361 -4.50 -11.28 -5.97
N ASN A 362 -4.60 -12.24 -5.04
CA ASN A 362 -3.52 -12.63 -4.13
C ASN A 362 -2.73 -13.87 -4.58
N THR A 363 -2.91 -14.36 -5.82
CA THR A 363 -2.18 -15.53 -6.33
C THR A 363 -0.67 -15.39 -6.11
N PRO A 364 0.04 -16.40 -5.55
CA PRO A 364 -0.42 -17.74 -5.21
C PRO A 364 -0.88 -17.89 -3.74
N PHE A 365 -0.86 -16.82 -2.97
CA PHE A 365 -1.02 -16.83 -1.52
C PHE A 365 -2.46 -17.11 -1.09
N ARG A 366 -2.62 -17.58 0.15
CA ARG A 366 -3.92 -17.74 0.78
C ARG A 366 -4.30 -16.54 1.62
N ARG A 367 -5.61 -16.36 1.87
CA ARG A 367 -6.19 -15.27 2.63
C ARG A 367 -6.10 -13.91 1.90
N TYR A 368 -6.55 -12.87 2.58
CA TYR A 368 -6.89 -11.56 2.01
C TYR A 368 -6.66 -10.47 3.04
N LYS A 369 -6.89 -9.23 2.68
CA LYS A 369 -7.08 -8.10 3.60
C LYS A 369 -7.70 -8.56 4.93
N HIS A 370 -7.31 -8.02 6.05
CA HIS A 370 -7.55 -8.39 7.46
C HIS A 370 -6.64 -9.48 8.04
N PHE A 371 -6.22 -10.45 7.24
CA PHE A 371 -5.46 -11.57 7.76
C PHE A 371 -3.96 -11.31 7.67
N THR A 372 -3.21 -11.80 8.67
CA THR A 372 -1.75 -11.70 8.72
C THR A 372 -1.03 -12.84 8.00
N HIS A 373 -1.78 -13.66 7.25
CA HIS A 373 -1.26 -14.61 6.27
C HIS A 373 -0.74 -13.88 5.03
N GLU A 374 0.12 -14.55 4.23
CA GLU A 374 0.81 -13.91 3.09
C GLU A 374 -0.14 -13.16 2.15
N GLY A 375 -1.32 -13.70 1.82
CA GLY A 375 -2.26 -13.01 0.93
C GLY A 375 -2.87 -11.72 1.50
N GLY A 376 -2.83 -11.53 2.83
CA GLY A 376 -3.28 -10.29 3.46
C GLY A 376 -2.20 -9.24 3.61
N ILE A 377 -0.95 -9.67 3.81
CA ILE A 377 0.17 -8.78 4.15
C ILE A 377 1.20 -8.58 3.04
N SER A 378 1.23 -9.40 1.99
CA SER A 378 2.15 -9.22 0.87
C SER A 378 1.66 -8.10 -0.05
N SER A 379 2.53 -7.14 -0.33
CA SER A 379 2.33 -6.07 -1.30
C SER A 379 3.35 -6.17 -2.42
N PRO A 380 2.99 -5.85 -3.66
CA PRO A 380 4.01 -5.50 -4.64
C PRO A 380 4.71 -4.20 -4.20
N LEU A 381 6.01 -4.13 -4.38
CA LEU A 381 6.77 -2.88 -4.28
C LEU A 381 7.66 -2.74 -5.49
N ILE A 382 7.47 -1.66 -6.25
CA ILE A 382 8.36 -1.22 -7.32
C ILE A 382 9.13 -0.01 -6.83
N ALA A 383 10.47 -0.08 -6.87
CA ALA A 383 11.37 1.04 -6.63
C ALA A 383 12.03 1.45 -7.94
N HIS A 384 11.82 2.70 -8.37
CA HIS A 384 12.39 3.26 -9.58
C HIS A 384 13.11 4.57 -9.26
N TRP A 385 14.39 4.65 -9.58
CA TRP A 385 15.21 5.86 -9.36
C TRP A 385 16.42 5.86 -10.29
N PRO A 386 16.35 6.52 -11.46
CA PRO A 386 17.38 6.46 -12.50
C PRO A 386 18.79 6.80 -12.01
N LYS A 387 18.95 7.83 -11.17
CA LYS A 387 20.27 8.21 -10.62
C LYS A 387 20.70 7.39 -9.40
N GLY A 388 19.79 6.74 -8.69
CA GLY A 388 20.09 6.09 -7.41
C GLY A 388 20.10 4.57 -7.42
N ILE A 389 19.47 3.95 -8.42
CA ILE A 389 19.48 2.50 -8.63
C ILE A 389 20.47 2.18 -9.76
N PRO A 390 21.55 1.40 -9.49
CA PRO A 390 22.52 1.04 -10.51
C PRO A 390 21.90 0.31 -11.69
N ALA A 391 22.40 0.55 -12.90
CA ALA A 391 21.83 -0.01 -14.13
C ALA A 391 21.79 -1.56 -14.15
N GLU A 392 22.75 -2.22 -13.51
CA GLU A 392 22.80 -3.67 -13.34
C GLU A 392 21.68 -4.23 -12.45
N ARG A 393 21.01 -3.38 -11.69
CA ARG A 393 19.83 -3.72 -10.88
C ARG A 393 18.52 -3.55 -11.63
N HIS A 394 18.51 -2.90 -12.78
CA HIS A 394 17.29 -2.66 -13.54
C HIS A 394 16.63 -3.97 -13.93
N GLY A 395 15.33 -4.07 -13.68
CA GLY A 395 14.50 -5.25 -13.94
C GLY A 395 14.72 -6.43 -12.97
N LYS A 396 15.62 -6.31 -11.99
CA LYS A 396 15.91 -7.39 -11.06
C LYS A 396 14.84 -7.52 -9.99
N LEU A 397 14.72 -8.74 -9.49
CA LEU A 397 13.94 -9.08 -8.29
C LEU A 397 14.78 -8.88 -7.03
N GLU A 398 14.15 -8.38 -5.97
CA GLU A 398 14.72 -8.24 -4.64
C GLU A 398 13.96 -9.15 -3.67
N PRO A 399 14.56 -10.27 -3.26
CA PRO A 399 13.89 -11.26 -2.42
C PRO A 399 14.02 -10.98 -0.91
N GLN A 400 14.82 -10.00 -0.49
CA GLN A 400 15.01 -9.73 0.94
C GLN A 400 13.73 -9.19 1.57
N PRO A 401 13.33 -9.66 2.77
CA PRO A 401 12.14 -9.18 3.45
C PRO A 401 12.24 -7.70 3.80
N ALA A 402 11.27 -6.92 3.36
CA ALA A 402 11.11 -5.51 3.66
C ALA A 402 9.68 -5.21 4.14
N HIS A 403 9.49 -4.11 4.85
CA HIS A 403 8.21 -3.74 5.45
C HIS A 403 7.95 -2.24 5.33
N LEU A 404 6.70 -1.82 5.44
CA LEU A 404 6.30 -0.41 5.38
C LEU A 404 7.10 0.52 6.30
N ILE A 405 7.47 0.02 7.50
CA ILE A 405 8.25 0.79 8.48
C ILE A 405 9.61 1.24 7.93
N ASP A 406 10.12 0.55 6.90
CA ASP A 406 11.43 0.81 6.29
C ASP A 406 11.42 2.07 5.40
N VAL A 407 10.24 2.52 4.96
CA VAL A 407 10.11 3.69 4.07
C VAL A 407 10.52 4.97 4.78
N MET A 408 10.14 5.16 6.06
CA MET A 408 10.61 6.30 6.86
C MET A 408 12.14 6.28 7.00
N ALA A 409 12.73 5.13 7.37
CA ALA A 409 14.18 5.01 7.52
C ALA A 409 14.91 5.26 6.20
N THR A 410 14.34 4.83 5.07
CA THR A 410 14.87 5.10 3.73
C THR A 410 14.80 6.59 3.39
N ALA A 411 13.67 7.23 3.68
CA ALA A 411 13.50 8.67 3.43
C ALA A 411 14.49 9.52 4.25
N VAL A 412 14.71 9.15 5.51
CA VAL A 412 15.70 9.80 6.40
C VAL A 412 17.12 9.63 5.85
N ASP A 413 17.51 8.40 5.49
CA ASP A 413 18.84 8.10 4.94
C ASP A 413 19.12 8.87 3.64
N LEU A 414 18.15 8.90 2.72
CA LEU A 414 18.33 9.54 1.41
C LEU A 414 18.29 11.08 1.46
N SER A 415 17.52 11.64 2.38
CA SER A 415 17.35 13.08 2.52
C SER A 415 18.43 13.74 3.38
N GLY A 416 19.13 12.97 4.20
CA GLY A 416 20.01 13.50 5.24
C GLY A 416 19.25 14.17 6.39
N ALA A 417 17.92 14.02 6.47
CA ALA A 417 17.10 14.52 7.57
C ALA A 417 17.47 13.84 8.87
N THR A 418 17.32 14.54 9.99
CA THR A 418 17.45 13.96 11.32
C THR A 418 16.09 13.53 11.83
N TYR A 419 15.94 12.25 12.18
CA TYR A 419 14.73 11.79 12.86
C TYR A 419 14.68 12.36 14.27
N PRO A 420 13.65 13.10 14.68
CA PRO A 420 13.67 13.89 15.89
C PRO A 420 13.43 13.03 17.14
N ALA A 421 14.18 13.30 18.22
CA ALA A 421 13.87 12.73 19.56
C ALA A 421 12.67 13.43 20.23
N THR A 422 12.43 14.70 19.86
CA THR A 422 11.29 15.51 20.30
C THR A 422 10.72 16.32 19.14
N PHE A 423 9.40 16.44 19.10
CA PHE A 423 8.71 17.26 18.09
C PHE A 423 7.45 17.89 18.69
N ALA A 424 7.24 19.18 18.45
CA ALA A 424 6.09 19.94 19.01
C ALA A 424 5.85 19.73 20.52
N GLY A 425 6.92 19.61 21.32
CA GLY A 425 6.85 19.41 22.76
C GLY A 425 6.66 17.95 23.22
N HIS A 426 6.51 17.00 22.30
CA HIS A 426 6.33 15.57 22.61
C HIS A 426 7.61 14.78 22.40
N ARG A 427 7.89 13.82 23.27
CA ARG A 427 8.94 12.80 23.06
C ARG A 427 8.46 11.83 21.98
N ILE A 428 9.22 11.72 20.90
CA ILE A 428 8.89 10.89 19.75
C ILE A 428 9.36 9.44 19.97
N LEU A 429 8.56 8.48 19.53
CA LEU A 429 8.94 7.07 19.52
C LEU A 429 10.04 6.83 18.47
N PRO A 430 11.07 6.03 18.77
CA PRO A 430 12.09 5.69 17.79
C PRO A 430 11.48 4.92 16.62
N MET A 431 11.93 5.20 15.39
CA MET A 431 11.51 4.43 14.21
C MET A 431 11.98 2.98 14.31
N GLU A 432 11.19 2.06 13.77
CA GLU A 432 11.43 0.61 13.85
C GLU A 432 12.11 0.04 12.60
N GLY A 433 12.01 0.74 11.47
CA GLY A 433 12.48 0.28 10.16
C GLY A 433 13.99 0.45 9.94
N ILE A 434 14.46 -0.11 8.84
CA ILE A 434 15.82 0.02 8.30
C ILE A 434 15.77 0.63 6.90
N SER A 435 16.86 1.28 6.46
CA SER A 435 16.92 1.83 5.10
C SER A 435 16.90 0.72 4.03
N LEU A 436 16.11 0.90 2.98
CA LEU A 436 16.07 0.03 1.81
C LEU A 436 17.17 0.35 0.78
N ARG A 437 17.95 1.42 0.99
CA ARG A 437 19.02 1.82 0.08
C ARG A 437 20.03 0.72 -0.25
N PRO A 438 20.45 -0.15 0.69
CA PRO A 438 21.30 -1.29 0.37
C PRO A 438 20.65 -2.25 -0.65
N ALA A 439 19.35 -2.54 -0.53
CA ALA A 439 18.63 -3.39 -1.47
C ALA A 439 18.55 -2.78 -2.88
N PHE A 440 18.45 -1.45 -2.99
CA PHE A 440 18.52 -0.76 -4.29
C PHE A 440 19.86 -1.01 -4.98
N ALA A 441 20.95 -1.06 -4.22
CA ALA A 441 22.28 -1.38 -4.71
C ALA A 441 22.56 -2.90 -4.83
N GLY A 442 21.62 -3.76 -4.42
CA GLY A 442 21.79 -5.21 -4.46
C GLY A 442 22.68 -5.76 -3.32
N THR A 443 22.80 -5.03 -2.23
CA THR A 443 23.54 -5.44 -1.05
C THR A 443 22.61 -5.85 0.10
N PRO A 444 23.08 -6.64 1.09
CA PRO A 444 22.23 -7.16 2.15
C PRO A 444 21.54 -6.07 2.99
N LEU A 445 20.27 -6.30 3.29
CA LEU A 445 19.54 -5.60 4.33
C LEU A 445 19.86 -6.24 5.69
N HIS A 446 20.60 -5.57 6.54
CA HIS A 446 20.96 -6.09 7.86
C HIS A 446 19.80 -5.93 8.86
N ARG A 447 18.73 -6.73 8.66
CA ARG A 447 17.58 -6.76 9.58
C ARG A 447 17.85 -7.70 10.75
N VAL A 448 18.09 -7.13 11.93
CA VAL A 448 18.34 -7.88 13.17
C VAL A 448 17.02 -8.22 13.88
N LYS A 449 16.06 -7.29 13.88
CA LYS A 449 14.76 -7.49 14.54
C LYS A 449 13.79 -8.27 13.65
N PRO A 450 12.97 -9.18 14.21
CA PRO A 450 11.84 -9.77 13.51
C PRO A 450 10.86 -8.70 13.01
N ILE A 451 10.02 -9.08 12.05
CA ILE A 451 8.87 -8.28 11.60
C ILE A 451 7.63 -8.83 12.29
N PHE A 452 6.77 -7.94 12.78
CA PHE A 452 5.60 -8.29 13.57
C PHE A 452 4.31 -7.74 12.97
N TRP A 453 3.21 -8.45 13.20
CA TRP A 453 1.86 -8.05 12.79
C TRP A 453 0.86 -8.34 13.89
N GLU A 454 -0.07 -7.44 14.04
CA GLU A 454 -1.33 -7.64 14.72
C GLU A 454 -2.41 -6.83 14.01
N HIS A 455 -3.54 -7.44 13.74
CA HIS A 455 -4.74 -6.74 13.30
C HIS A 455 -5.99 -7.52 13.69
N GLU A 456 -6.85 -6.91 14.52
CA GLU A 456 -8.12 -7.50 14.99
C GLU A 456 -7.94 -8.92 15.58
N GLY A 457 -6.86 -9.12 16.35
CA GLY A 457 -6.50 -10.39 16.98
C GLY A 457 -5.81 -11.40 16.06
N ASN A 458 -5.70 -11.14 14.76
CA ASN A 458 -4.82 -11.90 13.88
C ASN A 458 -3.37 -11.50 14.15
N ARG A 459 -2.48 -12.45 14.25
CA ARG A 459 -1.10 -12.25 14.72
C ARG A 459 -0.11 -12.90 13.76
N ALA A 460 1.06 -12.28 13.59
CA ALA A 460 2.17 -12.95 12.95
C ALA A 460 3.50 -12.38 13.41
N VAL A 461 4.55 -13.18 13.29
CA VAL A 461 5.94 -12.80 13.47
C VAL A 461 6.80 -13.53 12.45
N ARG A 462 7.72 -12.80 11.82
CA ARG A 462 8.68 -13.35 10.90
C ARG A 462 10.12 -13.07 11.37
N SER A 463 10.93 -14.10 11.46
CA SER A 463 12.37 -14.01 11.77
C SER A 463 13.15 -14.91 10.82
N GLY A 464 13.97 -14.31 9.95
CA GLY A 464 14.63 -15.03 8.88
C GLY A 464 13.63 -15.79 7.99
N PRO A 465 13.84 -17.12 7.76
CA PRO A 465 12.93 -17.93 6.94
C PRO A 465 11.64 -18.32 7.67
N TRP A 466 11.58 -18.18 9.00
CA TRP A 466 10.47 -18.68 9.80
C TRP A 466 9.39 -17.62 10.01
N LYS A 467 8.14 -18.04 9.84
CA LYS A 467 6.95 -17.22 10.16
C LYS A 467 5.99 -18.03 11.03
N ALA A 468 5.66 -17.49 12.22
CA ALA A 468 4.51 -17.96 12.98
C ALA A 468 3.34 -17.03 12.72
N VAL A 469 2.14 -17.59 12.48
CA VAL A 469 0.92 -16.85 12.18
C VAL A 469 -0.28 -17.47 12.91
N MET A 470 -1.24 -16.63 13.32
CA MET A 470 -2.43 -17.07 14.01
C MET A 470 -3.64 -16.22 13.60
N LYS A 471 -4.72 -16.86 13.19
CA LYS A 471 -6.02 -16.21 13.04
C LYS A 471 -6.66 -16.00 14.43
N LEU A 472 -7.40 -14.92 14.62
CA LEU A 472 -8.17 -14.71 15.85
C LEU A 472 -9.02 -15.94 16.21
N LYS A 473 -8.90 -16.41 17.44
CA LYS A 473 -9.53 -17.66 17.97
C LYS A 473 -9.06 -18.95 17.31
N GLY A 474 -8.01 -18.90 16.48
CA GLY A 474 -7.33 -20.08 15.95
C GLY A 474 -6.10 -20.44 16.78
N GLU A 475 -5.42 -21.50 16.38
CA GLU A 475 -4.13 -21.90 16.91
C GLU A 475 -3.01 -21.23 16.13
N TRP A 476 -1.81 -21.18 16.71
CA TRP A 476 -0.61 -20.76 16.00
C TRP A 476 -0.23 -21.82 14.95
N GLU A 477 0.14 -21.35 13.76
CA GLU A 477 0.71 -22.11 12.65
C GLU A 477 2.16 -21.68 12.46
N LEU A 478 3.06 -22.57 12.01
CA LEU A 478 4.47 -22.25 11.74
C LEU A 478 4.85 -22.66 10.33
N TYR A 479 5.48 -21.76 9.58
CA TYR A 479 5.94 -21.98 8.21
C TYR A 479 7.40 -21.61 8.02
N ASN A 480 8.10 -22.37 7.17
CA ASN A 480 9.35 -21.92 6.57
C ASN A 480 9.01 -21.23 5.24
N ILE A 481 9.07 -19.91 5.21
CA ILE A 481 8.65 -19.08 4.06
C ILE A 481 9.56 -19.30 2.85
N ASP A 482 10.82 -19.69 3.04
CA ASP A 482 11.72 -20.01 1.94
C ASP A 482 11.33 -21.33 1.26
N GLU A 483 10.68 -22.25 1.99
CA GLU A 483 10.23 -23.56 1.48
C GLU A 483 8.74 -23.57 1.12
N ASP A 484 7.90 -22.82 1.84
CA ASP A 484 6.43 -22.80 1.70
C ASP A 484 5.87 -21.40 2.00
N ARG A 485 6.08 -20.47 1.09
CA ARG A 485 5.51 -19.12 1.24
C ARG A 485 3.99 -19.09 1.05
N THR A 486 3.40 -20.13 0.51
CA THR A 486 1.94 -20.25 0.36
C THR A 486 1.24 -20.78 1.60
N GLU A 487 1.99 -21.10 2.66
CA GLU A 487 1.50 -21.47 3.99
C GLU A 487 0.58 -22.71 3.96
N GLN A 488 1.02 -23.78 3.26
CA GLN A 488 0.20 -24.99 3.08
C GLN A 488 0.60 -26.11 4.05
N HIS A 489 1.83 -26.11 4.58
CA HIS A 489 2.36 -27.20 5.42
C HIS A 489 2.76 -26.65 6.79
N ASP A 490 1.85 -26.75 7.75
CA ASP A 490 2.10 -26.31 9.12
C ASP A 490 3.15 -27.18 9.81
N LEU A 491 4.24 -26.57 10.21
CA LEU A 491 5.38 -27.22 10.86
C LEU A 491 5.39 -27.07 12.39
N ILE A 492 4.33 -26.52 13.01
CA ILE A 492 4.32 -26.20 14.45
C ILE A 492 4.51 -27.44 15.32
N GLY A 493 3.94 -28.58 14.92
CA GLY A 493 4.06 -29.85 15.62
C GLY A 493 5.46 -30.45 15.59
N ILE A 494 6.22 -30.14 14.52
CA ILE A 494 7.57 -30.68 14.26
C ILE A 494 8.64 -29.75 14.84
N ASN A 495 8.50 -28.42 14.65
CA ASN A 495 9.52 -27.42 15.04
C ASN A 495 9.10 -26.61 16.28
N LYS A 496 8.71 -27.30 17.36
CA LYS A 496 8.19 -26.70 18.60
C LYS A 496 9.10 -25.66 19.22
N ALA A 497 10.42 -25.85 19.17
CA ALA A 497 11.38 -24.91 19.73
C ALA A 497 11.38 -23.58 18.97
N VAL A 498 11.34 -23.62 17.62
CA VAL A 498 11.25 -22.44 16.77
C VAL A 498 9.92 -21.71 16.99
N ALA A 499 8.82 -22.45 16.99
CA ALA A 499 7.49 -21.87 17.27
C ALA A 499 7.45 -21.16 18.62
N SER A 500 7.92 -21.82 19.68
CA SER A 500 7.97 -21.23 21.03
C SER A 500 8.84 -19.97 21.10
N LEU A 501 9.95 -19.92 20.37
CA LEU A 501 10.80 -18.73 20.29
C LEU A 501 10.06 -17.57 19.61
N LEU A 502 9.48 -17.80 18.45
CA LEU A 502 8.76 -16.77 17.69
C LEU A 502 7.54 -16.23 18.44
N ILE A 503 6.78 -17.13 19.09
CA ILE A 503 5.59 -16.73 19.89
C ILE A 503 6.03 -15.88 21.09
N ARG A 504 7.14 -16.21 21.76
CA ARG A 504 7.69 -15.36 22.83
C ARG A 504 8.10 -13.99 22.29
N GLN A 505 8.84 -13.95 21.17
CA GLN A 505 9.24 -12.68 20.54
C GLN A 505 8.02 -11.81 20.19
N TRP A 506 6.94 -12.43 19.69
CA TRP A 506 5.70 -11.71 19.41
C TRP A 506 5.06 -11.15 20.69
N ASN A 507 4.99 -11.93 21.76
CA ASN A 507 4.42 -11.48 23.03
C ASN A 507 5.24 -10.32 23.65
N ASP A 508 6.57 -10.40 23.59
CA ASP A 508 7.45 -9.35 24.12
C ASP A 508 7.31 -8.06 23.30
N TRP A 509 7.23 -8.16 21.97
CA TRP A 509 6.95 -7.04 21.10
C TRP A 509 5.57 -6.45 21.38
N ALA A 510 4.52 -7.25 21.50
CA ALA A 510 3.16 -6.80 21.75
C ALA A 510 3.06 -6.00 23.05
N ALA A 511 3.71 -6.47 24.13
CA ALA A 511 3.74 -5.81 25.42
C ALA A 511 4.36 -4.39 25.36
N THR A 512 5.41 -4.23 24.53
CA THR A 512 6.15 -2.96 24.39
C THR A 512 5.62 -2.03 23.30
N SER A 513 4.86 -2.57 22.33
CA SER A 513 4.35 -1.84 21.17
C SER A 513 2.87 -1.43 21.29
N PHE A 514 2.33 -1.41 22.50
CA PHE A 514 0.95 -1.00 22.83
C PHE A 514 -0.14 -1.88 22.19
N VAL A 515 0.18 -3.14 21.91
CA VAL A 515 -0.77 -4.12 21.42
C VAL A 515 -1.55 -4.68 22.61
N ASP A 516 -2.81 -4.33 22.71
CA ASP A 516 -3.71 -4.87 23.72
C ASP A 516 -4.51 -6.05 23.15
N PRO A 517 -5.01 -6.98 23.99
CA PRO A 517 -5.87 -8.06 23.52
C PRO A 517 -7.08 -7.52 22.76
N TRP A 518 -7.37 -8.12 21.60
CA TRP A 518 -8.54 -7.74 20.82
C TRP A 518 -9.83 -8.13 21.54
N THR A 519 -10.69 -7.16 21.82
CA THR A 519 -12.00 -7.33 22.51
C THR A 519 -13.17 -7.17 21.55
N GLY A 520 -12.91 -6.80 20.30
CA GLY A 520 -13.93 -6.64 19.28
C GLY A 520 -14.46 -7.99 18.71
N PRO A 521 -15.44 -7.94 17.81
CA PRO A 521 -16.01 -9.13 17.20
C PRO A 521 -14.97 -9.91 16.39
N ALA A 522 -15.13 -11.23 16.31
CA ALA A 522 -14.38 -12.03 15.37
C ALA A 522 -14.92 -11.82 13.97
N ARG A 523 -14.02 -11.60 13.00
CA ARG A 523 -14.38 -11.53 11.58
C ARG A 523 -14.63 -12.94 11.01
N ASN A 524 -15.51 -13.03 10.02
CA ASN A 524 -15.70 -14.24 9.23
C ASN A 524 -14.47 -14.50 8.30
N ASN A 525 -14.53 -15.54 7.48
CA ASN A 525 -13.41 -15.91 6.60
C ASN A 525 -13.13 -14.91 5.47
N TRP A 526 -13.96 -13.92 5.28
CA TRP A 526 -13.75 -12.84 4.30
C TRP A 526 -13.65 -11.44 4.93
N GLY A 527 -13.38 -11.38 6.25
CA GLY A 527 -13.01 -10.13 6.93
C GLY A 527 -14.18 -9.24 7.35
N GLU A 528 -15.43 -9.71 7.30
CA GLU A 528 -16.60 -8.97 7.74
C GLU A 528 -17.05 -9.39 9.15
N GLU A 529 -17.70 -8.46 9.87
CA GLU A 529 -18.43 -8.82 11.08
C GLU A 529 -19.62 -9.72 10.78
N PRO A 530 -19.84 -10.78 11.58
CA PRO A 530 -21.05 -11.57 11.46
C PRO A 530 -22.26 -10.67 11.69
N ARG A 531 -23.15 -10.53 10.71
CA ARG A 531 -24.38 -9.76 10.86
C ARG A 531 -25.31 -10.47 11.83
N PRO A 532 -25.79 -9.81 12.92
CA PRO A 532 -26.78 -10.42 13.78
C PRO A 532 -28.05 -10.73 12.97
N GLY A 533 -28.47 -11.99 12.92
CA GLY A 533 -29.82 -12.37 12.51
C GLY A 533 -30.03 -12.92 11.10
N LYS A 534 -29.03 -13.10 10.23
CA LYS A 534 -29.19 -13.94 9.02
C LYS A 534 -28.67 -15.35 9.30
N LYS A 535 -29.57 -16.25 9.77
CA LYS A 535 -29.31 -17.71 9.69
C LYS A 535 -29.01 -18.00 8.21
N ALA A 536 -27.88 -18.66 7.97
CA ALA A 536 -27.56 -19.18 6.65
C ALA A 536 -28.76 -20.01 6.18
N LYS A 537 -29.44 -19.61 5.12
CA LYS A 537 -30.32 -20.52 4.40
C LYS A 537 -29.42 -21.60 3.83
N LYS A 538 -29.62 -22.83 4.34
CA LYS A 538 -28.98 -24.05 3.84
C LYS A 538 -29.26 -24.27 2.36
#